data_10004af98c6560265ac6968d28ab3de6
#
_entry.id   10004af98c6560265ac6968d28ab3de6
#
_cell.length_a   1.000
_cell.length_b   1.000
_cell.length_c   1.000
_cell.angle_alpha   90.00
_cell.angle_beta   90.00
_cell.angle_gamma   90.00
#
_symmetry.space_group_name_H-M   'P 1'
#
loop_
_entity.id
_entity.type
_entity.pdbx_description
1 polymer ?
#
loop_
_entity_poly.entity_id
_entity_poly.type
_entity_poly.pdbx_seq_one_letter_code
_entity_poly.pdbx_strand_id
1 'polypeptide(L)'
;MCIRDRSPGETIILNGRKFKSYRGMGSLEAMQQGSKDRYFQDAEEDVKKLVPEGIVAQVPYKGTLSEVFYQLAGGLRAGMGYCGTPDLASLKKAEFVRITSAGVIENHPHDVTITREAPNYSR
;
A
#
# COMPACT_ATOMS: atom_id res chain seq x y z
N MET A 1 1.51 -1.83 4.37
CA MET A 1 0.71 -1.74 3.13
C MET A 1 0.22 -0.30 2.97
N CYS A 2 0.57 0.35 1.88
CA CYS A 2 0.21 1.75 1.69
C CYS A 2 -1.25 1.90 1.23
N ILE A 3 -2.00 2.75 1.91
CA ILE A 3 -3.37 3.15 1.52
C ILE A 3 -3.37 3.82 0.13
N ARG A 4 -2.24 4.36 -0.29
CA ARG A 4 -2.03 5.13 -1.52
C ARG A 4 -2.33 4.38 -2.81
N ASP A 5 -2.04 3.09 -2.88
CA ASP A 5 -2.31 2.24 -4.05
C ASP A 5 -3.80 2.01 -4.30
N ARG A 6 -4.64 2.35 -3.30
CA ARG A 6 -6.10 2.20 -3.31
C ARG A 6 -6.85 3.52 -3.19
N SER A 7 -6.12 4.61 -2.96
CA SER A 7 -6.70 5.96 -2.82
C SER A 7 -7.12 6.54 -4.18
N PRO A 8 -8.02 7.54 -4.18
CA PRO A 8 -8.28 8.36 -5.35
C PRO A 8 -6.98 8.97 -5.88
N GLY A 9 -6.89 9.14 -7.17
CA GLY A 9 -5.73 9.72 -7.83
C GLY A 9 -5.74 9.37 -9.31
N GLU A 10 -4.86 10.01 -10.05
CA GLU A 10 -4.72 9.77 -11.47
C GLU A 10 -4.32 8.31 -11.75
N THR A 11 -5.02 7.69 -12.67
CA THR A 11 -4.73 6.32 -13.11
C THR A 11 -3.87 6.38 -14.38
N ILE A 12 -2.73 5.75 -14.33
CA ILE A 12 -1.78 5.63 -15.44
C ILE A 12 -1.79 4.19 -15.93
N ILE A 13 -1.75 4.01 -17.25
CA ILE A 13 -1.60 2.69 -17.86
C ILE A 13 -0.17 2.58 -18.38
N LEU A 14 0.59 1.64 -17.85
CA LEU A 14 1.96 1.36 -18.28
C LEU A 14 2.10 -0.14 -18.57
N ASN A 15 2.55 -0.48 -19.77
CA ASN A 15 2.72 -1.86 -20.21
C ASN A 15 1.47 -2.74 -19.99
N GLY A 16 0.28 -2.19 -20.26
CA GLY A 16 -1.00 -2.89 -20.08
C GLY A 16 -1.48 -3.05 -18.64
N ARG A 17 -0.74 -2.51 -17.66
CA ARG A 17 -1.11 -2.55 -16.24
C ARG A 17 -1.52 -1.16 -15.75
N LYS A 18 -2.48 -1.14 -14.83
CA LYS A 18 -2.95 0.10 -14.18
C LYS A 18 -2.07 0.43 -12.98
N PHE A 19 -1.70 1.70 -12.88
CA PHE A 19 -0.98 2.28 -11.75
C PHE A 19 -1.71 3.52 -11.25
N LYS A 20 -1.46 3.91 -10.02
CA LYS A 20 -1.82 5.22 -9.48
C LYS A 20 -0.59 6.10 -9.39
N SER A 21 -0.72 7.33 -9.85
CA SER A 21 0.30 8.35 -9.65
C SER A 21 0.41 8.70 -8.17
N TYR A 22 1.63 8.78 -7.68
CA TYR A 22 1.95 9.25 -6.35
C TYR A 22 2.96 10.38 -6.43
N ARG A 23 2.67 11.46 -5.75
CA ARG A 23 3.52 12.64 -5.69
C ARG A 23 3.68 13.08 -4.24
N GLY A 24 4.91 13.07 -3.74
CA GLY A 24 5.24 13.63 -2.43
C GLY A 24 5.07 15.15 -2.44
N MET A 25 4.64 15.73 -1.33
CA MET A 25 4.42 17.17 -1.22
C MET A 25 5.70 17.98 -1.36
N GLY A 26 6.85 17.42 -0.99
CA GLY A 26 8.18 17.99 -1.20
C GLY A 26 8.82 17.65 -2.54
N SER A 27 8.08 17.06 -3.49
CA SER A 27 8.58 16.87 -4.86
C SER A 27 8.57 18.20 -5.64
N LEU A 28 9.43 18.30 -6.66
CA LEU A 28 9.49 19.49 -7.51
C LEU A 28 8.13 19.85 -8.09
N GLU A 29 7.41 18.87 -8.61
CA GLU A 29 6.09 19.05 -9.22
C GLU A 29 5.04 19.54 -8.23
N ALA A 30 5.11 19.08 -6.97
CA ALA A 30 4.20 19.54 -5.93
C ALA A 30 4.53 20.96 -5.47
N MET A 31 5.81 21.27 -5.35
CA MET A 31 6.27 22.62 -4.98
C MET A 31 5.93 23.66 -6.06
N GLN A 32 6.04 23.32 -7.34
CA GLN A 32 5.60 24.15 -8.44
C GLN A 32 4.10 24.47 -8.41
N GLN A 33 3.29 23.58 -7.87
CA GLN A 33 1.83 23.73 -7.76
C GLN A 33 1.37 24.32 -6.42
N GLY A 34 2.27 24.86 -5.61
CA GLY A 34 1.92 25.67 -4.45
C GLY A 34 2.27 25.07 -3.08
N SER A 35 2.97 23.93 -3.00
CA SER A 35 3.36 23.36 -1.70
C SER A 35 4.75 23.81 -1.20
N LYS A 36 5.38 24.73 -1.90
CA LYS A 36 6.73 25.23 -1.56
C LYS A 36 6.79 26.00 -0.23
N ASP A 37 5.70 26.61 0.19
CA ASP A 37 5.53 27.30 1.46
C ASP A 37 5.84 26.41 2.67
N ARG A 38 5.45 25.15 2.59
CA ARG A 38 5.68 24.14 3.65
C ARG A 38 7.15 23.74 3.83
N TYR A 39 7.97 24.06 2.84
CA TYR A 39 9.40 23.75 2.83
C TYR A 39 10.27 25.00 2.93
N PHE A 40 9.66 26.14 3.36
CA PHE A 40 10.35 27.44 3.50
C PHE A 40 11.03 27.93 2.21
N GLN A 41 10.46 27.56 1.06
CA GLN A 41 10.97 27.89 -0.26
C GLN A 41 9.97 28.75 -1.07
N ASP A 42 9.04 29.39 -0.39
CA ASP A 42 8.00 30.25 -0.99
C ASP A 42 8.56 31.50 -1.66
N ALA A 43 9.69 32.02 -1.17
CA ALA A 43 10.37 33.15 -1.75
C ALA A 43 11.19 32.82 -3.03
N GLU A 44 11.40 31.54 -3.34
CA GLU A 44 12.18 31.12 -4.51
C GLU A 44 11.26 30.94 -5.73
N GLU A 45 11.47 31.74 -6.76
CA GLU A 45 10.71 31.66 -8.01
C GLU A 45 11.38 30.79 -9.07
N ASP A 46 12.70 30.58 -8.98
CA ASP A 46 13.43 29.75 -9.92
C ASP A 46 13.31 28.26 -9.52
N VAL A 47 12.56 27.53 -10.32
CA VAL A 47 12.33 26.08 -10.13
C VAL A 47 13.64 25.28 -10.00
N LYS A 48 14.71 25.72 -10.67
CA LYS A 48 16.02 25.04 -10.62
C LYS A 48 16.73 25.17 -9.28
N LYS A 49 16.30 26.12 -8.45
CA LYS A 49 16.86 26.34 -7.11
C LYS A 49 16.05 25.69 -5.99
N LEU A 50 14.86 25.15 -6.31
CA LEU A 50 14.08 24.38 -5.35
C LEU A 50 14.83 23.09 -4.97
N VAL A 51 14.89 22.81 -3.68
CA VAL A 51 15.51 21.59 -3.15
C VAL A 51 14.42 20.55 -2.87
N PRO A 52 14.28 19.50 -3.71
CA PRO A 52 13.26 18.50 -3.52
C PRO A 52 13.63 17.54 -2.39
N GLU A 53 12.69 17.34 -1.48
CA GLU A 53 12.76 16.31 -0.41
C GLU A 53 11.79 15.16 -0.66
N GLY A 54 10.89 15.33 -1.61
CA GLY A 54 9.86 14.34 -1.95
C GLY A 54 10.10 13.71 -3.31
N ILE A 55 9.55 12.50 -3.47
CA ILE A 55 9.62 11.73 -4.71
C ILE A 55 8.31 11.79 -5.49
N VAL A 56 8.40 11.57 -6.79
CA VAL A 56 7.29 11.22 -7.67
C VAL A 56 7.42 9.74 -7.99
N ALA A 57 6.34 8.99 -7.87
CA ALA A 57 6.35 7.55 -8.03
C ALA A 57 5.02 7.05 -8.62
N GLN A 58 5.00 5.80 -8.95
CA GLN A 58 3.81 5.08 -9.37
C GLN A 58 3.62 3.87 -8.46
N VAL A 59 2.37 3.58 -8.10
CA VAL A 59 2.03 2.40 -7.32
C VAL A 59 1.04 1.53 -8.11
N PRO A 60 1.19 0.19 -8.10
CA PRO A 60 0.26 -0.69 -8.77
C PRO A 60 -1.17 -0.48 -8.27
N TYR A 61 -2.13 -0.40 -9.19
CA TYR A 61 -3.53 -0.31 -8.83
C TYR A 61 -4.03 -1.64 -8.26
N LYS A 62 -4.61 -1.62 -7.07
CA LYS A 62 -5.06 -2.81 -6.33
C LYS A 62 -6.58 -2.97 -6.27
N GLY A 63 -7.31 -2.27 -7.11
CA GLY A 63 -8.78 -2.31 -7.14
C GLY A 63 -9.43 -1.11 -6.45
N THR A 64 -10.74 -1.13 -6.36
CA THR A 64 -11.51 -0.09 -5.69
C THR A 64 -11.38 -0.19 -4.16
N LEU A 65 -11.61 0.92 -3.47
CA LEU A 65 -11.57 0.94 -2.00
C LEU A 65 -12.57 -0.05 -1.39
N SER A 66 -13.77 -0.15 -1.95
CA SER A 66 -14.80 -1.08 -1.50
C SER A 66 -14.38 -2.54 -1.63
N GLU A 67 -13.77 -2.93 -2.75
CA GLU A 67 -13.22 -4.28 -2.94
C GLU A 67 -12.14 -4.60 -1.91
N VAL A 68 -11.26 -3.65 -1.67
CA VAL A 68 -10.17 -3.83 -0.69
C VAL A 68 -10.73 -3.96 0.72
N PHE A 69 -11.70 -3.12 1.12
CA PHE A 69 -12.34 -3.26 2.42
C PHE A 69 -13.07 -4.59 2.58
N TYR A 70 -13.74 -5.04 1.54
CA TYR A 70 -14.39 -6.36 1.56
C TYR A 70 -13.38 -7.48 1.80
N GLN A 71 -12.24 -7.46 1.10
CA GLN A 71 -11.16 -8.43 1.30
C GLN A 71 -10.55 -8.36 2.71
N LEU A 72 -10.30 -7.16 3.21
CA LEU A 72 -9.78 -6.97 4.58
C LEU A 72 -10.75 -7.47 5.65
N ALA A 73 -12.04 -7.18 5.50
CA ALA A 73 -13.08 -7.69 6.40
C ALA A 73 -13.20 -9.21 6.33
N GLY A 74 -13.07 -9.79 5.14
CA GLY A 74 -13.02 -11.24 4.94
C GLY A 74 -11.83 -11.88 5.65
N GLY A 75 -10.64 -11.29 5.49
CA GLY A 75 -9.43 -11.75 6.17
C GLY A 75 -9.55 -11.67 7.69
N LEU A 76 -10.14 -10.59 8.22
CA LEU A 76 -10.40 -10.45 9.65
C LEU A 76 -11.34 -11.55 10.17
N ARG A 77 -12.44 -11.81 9.47
CA ARG A 77 -13.39 -12.89 9.82
C ARG A 77 -12.72 -14.26 9.80
N ALA A 78 -11.91 -14.53 8.79
CA ALA A 78 -11.13 -15.76 8.70
C ALA A 78 -10.18 -15.89 9.90
N GLY A 79 -9.45 -14.84 10.26
CA GLY A 79 -8.58 -14.81 11.43
C GLY A 79 -9.33 -15.07 12.74
N MET A 80 -10.51 -14.47 12.91
CA MET A 80 -11.38 -14.75 14.06
C MET A 80 -11.80 -16.22 14.08
N GLY A 81 -12.14 -16.80 12.93
CA GLY A 81 -12.48 -18.21 12.82
C GLY A 81 -11.33 -19.14 13.23
N TYR A 82 -10.12 -18.86 12.74
CA TYR A 82 -8.92 -19.63 13.10
C TYR A 82 -8.58 -19.54 14.59
N CYS A 83 -8.81 -18.39 15.22
CA CYS A 83 -8.58 -18.20 16.66
C CYS A 83 -9.75 -18.63 17.53
N GLY A 84 -10.87 -19.08 16.95
CA GLY A 84 -12.08 -19.44 17.71
C GLY A 84 -12.68 -18.28 18.50
N THR A 85 -12.53 -17.04 18.01
CA THR A 85 -12.95 -15.83 18.74
C THR A 85 -14.26 -15.27 18.20
N PRO A 86 -15.28 -15.03 19.06
CA PRO A 86 -16.60 -14.56 18.62
C PRO A 86 -16.65 -13.05 18.31
N ASP A 87 -15.70 -12.29 18.83
CA ASP A 87 -15.65 -10.83 18.71
C ASP A 87 -14.23 -10.28 18.68
N LEU A 88 -14.09 -9.00 18.37
CA LEU A 88 -12.79 -8.32 18.26
C LEU A 88 -12.06 -8.18 19.61
N ALA A 89 -12.80 -8.07 20.71
CA ALA A 89 -12.20 -7.95 22.03
C ALA A 89 -11.51 -9.27 22.43
N SER A 90 -12.15 -10.38 22.10
CA SER A 90 -11.57 -11.72 22.25
C SER A 90 -10.39 -11.95 21.33
N LEU A 91 -10.48 -11.50 20.07
CA LEU A 91 -9.37 -11.61 19.10
C LEU A 91 -8.12 -10.87 19.56
N LYS A 92 -8.25 -9.73 20.24
CA LYS A 92 -7.11 -8.99 20.80
C LYS A 92 -6.36 -9.74 21.90
N LYS A 93 -6.96 -10.76 22.47
CA LYS A 93 -6.36 -11.63 23.50
C LYS A 93 -5.80 -12.93 22.92
N ALA A 94 -5.90 -13.12 21.61
CA ALA A 94 -5.33 -14.31 20.95
C ALA A 94 -3.83 -14.34 21.14
N GLU A 95 -3.31 -15.53 21.41
CA GLU A 95 -1.89 -15.77 21.59
C GLU A 95 -1.18 -15.93 20.25
N PHE A 96 0.08 -15.55 20.21
CA PHE A 96 0.93 -15.65 19.02
C PHE A 96 2.13 -16.55 19.30
N VAL A 97 2.49 -17.32 18.29
CA VAL A 97 3.77 -18.05 18.29
C VAL A 97 4.73 -17.38 17.32
N ARG A 98 5.98 -17.25 17.74
CA ARG A 98 7.02 -16.74 16.86
C ARG A 98 7.50 -17.84 15.93
N ILE A 99 7.47 -17.59 14.63
CA ILE A 99 8.00 -18.50 13.62
C ILE A 99 9.25 -17.89 12.96
N THR A 100 10.10 -18.76 12.40
CA THR A 100 11.27 -18.36 11.65
C THR A 100 10.91 -18.03 10.20
N SER A 101 11.82 -17.35 9.48
CA SER A 101 11.65 -17.11 8.04
C SER A 101 11.50 -18.41 7.25
N ALA A 102 12.22 -19.45 7.64
CA ALA A 102 12.08 -20.79 7.04
C ALA A 102 10.67 -21.37 7.28
N GLY A 103 10.12 -21.22 8.49
CA GLY A 103 8.75 -21.64 8.78
C GLY A 103 7.69 -20.87 7.99
N VAL A 104 7.93 -19.58 7.71
CA VAL A 104 7.04 -18.78 6.85
C VAL A 104 7.07 -19.30 5.41
N ILE A 105 8.25 -19.60 4.87
CA ILE A 105 8.40 -20.16 3.52
C ILE A 105 7.71 -21.53 3.40
N GLU A 106 7.90 -22.39 4.40
CA GLU A 106 7.30 -23.72 4.42
C GLU A 106 5.77 -23.70 4.51
N ASN A 107 5.20 -22.71 5.19
CA ASN A 107 3.75 -22.52 5.30
C ASN A 107 3.10 -21.86 4.08
N HIS A 108 3.89 -21.33 3.14
CA HIS A 108 3.39 -20.72 1.92
C HIS A 108 3.58 -21.67 0.73
N PRO A 109 2.80 -21.50 -0.34
CA PRO A 109 3.05 -22.24 -1.57
C PRO A 109 4.49 -22.03 -2.07
N HIS A 110 5.29 -23.06 -2.05
CA HIS A 110 6.67 -23.07 -2.55
C HIS A 110 6.81 -24.17 -3.62
N ASP A 111 7.86 -24.07 -4.43
CA ASP A 111 8.13 -25.01 -5.52
C ASP A 111 7.00 -25.15 -6.56
N VAL A 112 6.20 -24.11 -6.70
CA VAL A 112 5.09 -24.03 -7.64
C VAL A 112 5.19 -22.78 -8.53
N THR A 113 4.70 -22.87 -9.75
CA THR A 113 4.49 -21.72 -10.61
C THR A 113 3.05 -21.20 -10.41
N ILE A 114 2.92 -19.99 -9.86
CA ILE A 114 1.61 -19.38 -9.66
C ILE A 114 1.05 -18.95 -11.02
N THR A 115 -0.04 -19.56 -11.42
CA THR A 115 -0.74 -19.24 -12.68
C THR A 115 -1.86 -18.20 -12.47
N ARG A 116 -2.34 -18.06 -11.24
CA ARG A 116 -3.37 -17.10 -10.85
C ARG A 116 -3.09 -16.58 -9.44
N GLU A 117 -2.90 -15.27 -9.32
CA GLU A 117 -2.71 -14.62 -8.02
C GLU A 117 -4.03 -14.52 -7.24
N ALA A 118 -3.94 -14.63 -5.92
CA ALA A 118 -5.04 -14.31 -5.02
C ALA A 118 -4.90 -12.87 -4.49
N PRO A 119 -5.99 -12.12 -4.25
CA PRO A 119 -5.92 -10.73 -3.81
C PRO A 119 -5.16 -10.51 -2.51
N ASN A 120 -5.16 -11.50 -1.62
CA ASN A 120 -4.53 -11.44 -0.30
C ASN A 120 -3.18 -12.16 -0.23
N TYR A 121 -2.69 -12.65 -1.36
CA TYR A 121 -1.39 -13.31 -1.46
C TYR A 121 -0.41 -12.39 -2.19
N SER A 122 0.68 -12.03 -1.52
CA SER A 122 1.81 -11.29 -2.11
C SER A 122 3.12 -12.01 -1.77
N ARG A 123 3.98 -12.13 -2.75
CA ARG A 123 5.37 -12.57 -2.57
C ARG A 123 6.24 -11.40 -2.13
#